data_4637f61fc75dbb326a849b87b2d03537
#
_entry.id   4637f61fc75dbb326a849b87b2d03537
#
_cell.length_a   1.000
_cell.length_b   1.000
_cell.length_c   1.000
_cell.angle_alpha   90.00
_cell.angle_beta   90.00
_cell.angle_gamma   90.00
#
_symmetry.space_group_name_H-M   'P 1'
#
loop_
_entity.id
_entity.type
_entity.pdbx_description
1 polymer ?
#
loop_
_entity_poly.entity_id
_entity_poly.type
_entity_poly.pdbx_seq_one_letter_code
_entity_poly.pdbx_strand_id
1 'polypeptide(L)'
;MKLPVELLAQAEAAYPIGADDVTALRQRNAAASARELDGAVHFERRRAMLSATARESADLAFERYIGTNDLLPSNYLLSGYLHARSVGRVRYLDKTTRRAAYATGFMVTPELMLTNHHVFPVATAAEFAAFADDAAIEFGYEYDVLGRRLEPVAHALDPETFLHTYAALDLALVAVKPRDVSGQRRLSDQGYLVLDGTLGKAGAGDYATIVQHPDGREKQVALRNNQIVDNSLPLSLIHI
;
A
#
# COMPACT_ATOMS: atom_id res chain seq x y z
N MET A 1 -1.02 -10.08 18.29
CA MET A 1 -2.26 -10.80 17.90
C MET A 1 -1.85 -11.82 16.84
N LYS A 2 -2.03 -13.12 17.08
CA LYS A 2 -1.70 -14.14 16.05
C LYS A 2 -2.88 -14.20 15.08
N LEU A 3 -2.60 -14.12 13.77
CA LEU A 3 -3.61 -14.37 12.76
C LEU A 3 -4.07 -15.85 12.83
N PRO A 4 -5.35 -16.14 12.55
CA PRO A 4 -5.84 -17.51 12.49
C PRO A 4 -5.03 -18.34 11.48
N VAL A 5 -4.68 -19.57 11.84
CA VAL A 5 -3.85 -20.48 11.01
C VAL A 5 -4.50 -20.73 9.65
N GLU A 6 -5.83 -20.73 9.59
CA GLU A 6 -6.60 -20.88 8.35
C GLU A 6 -6.41 -19.72 7.37
N LEU A 7 -6.28 -18.49 7.87
CA LEU A 7 -6.00 -17.32 7.03
C LEU A 7 -4.57 -17.35 6.48
N LEU A 8 -3.64 -17.94 7.23
CA LEU A 8 -2.26 -18.13 6.78
C LEU A 8 -2.16 -19.17 5.66
N ALA A 9 -2.83 -20.31 5.84
CA ALA A 9 -2.88 -21.35 4.82
C ALA A 9 -3.54 -20.87 3.52
N GLN A 10 -4.55 -19.99 3.63
CA GLN A 10 -5.18 -19.37 2.46
C GLN A 10 -4.24 -18.37 1.76
N ALA A 11 -3.46 -17.59 2.50
CA ALA A 11 -2.46 -16.68 1.95
C ALA A 11 -1.34 -17.42 1.24
N GLU A 12 -0.83 -18.50 1.83
CA GLU A 12 0.21 -19.35 1.24
C GLU A 12 -0.28 -20.06 -0.03
N ALA A 13 -1.55 -20.48 -0.05
CA ALA A 13 -2.18 -21.10 -1.22
C ALA A 13 -2.47 -20.11 -2.36
N ALA A 14 -2.54 -18.81 -2.07
CA ALA A 14 -2.80 -17.77 -3.08
C ALA A 14 -1.52 -17.26 -3.78
N TYR A 15 -0.34 -17.65 -3.36
CA TYR A 15 0.94 -17.24 -3.95
C TYR A 15 1.75 -18.43 -4.49
N PRO A 16 2.29 -18.38 -5.73
CA PRO A 16 2.22 -17.29 -6.72
C PRO A 16 1.13 -17.55 -7.78
N ILE A 17 0.30 -16.57 -8.07
CA ILE A 17 -0.61 -16.63 -9.22
C ILE A 17 0.22 -16.36 -10.47
N GLY A 18 0.22 -17.28 -11.42
CA GLY A 18 0.93 -17.15 -12.70
C GLY A 18 0.29 -16.09 -13.63
N ALA A 19 1.03 -15.62 -14.63
CA ALA A 19 0.51 -14.64 -15.60
C ALA A 19 -0.74 -15.13 -16.36
N ASP A 20 -0.82 -16.43 -16.62
CA ASP A 20 -1.99 -17.05 -17.24
C ASP A 20 -3.21 -17.03 -16.31
N ASP A 21 -3.01 -17.24 -15.01
CA ASP A 21 -4.05 -17.15 -14.00
C ASP A 21 -4.60 -15.72 -13.87
N VAL A 22 -3.72 -14.71 -13.92
CA VAL A 22 -4.14 -13.29 -13.93
C VAL A 22 -5.00 -12.97 -15.14
N THR A 23 -4.64 -13.48 -16.31
CA THR A 23 -5.42 -13.29 -17.54
C THR A 23 -6.79 -13.96 -17.44
N ALA A 24 -6.87 -15.18 -16.93
CA ALA A 24 -8.12 -15.90 -16.69
C ALA A 24 -9.01 -15.18 -15.67
N LEU A 25 -8.42 -14.67 -14.57
CA LEU A 25 -9.12 -13.87 -13.56
C LEU A 25 -9.71 -12.58 -14.16
N ARG A 26 -8.95 -11.87 -15.00
CA ARG A 26 -9.43 -10.66 -15.71
C ARG A 26 -10.62 -10.96 -16.62
N GLN A 27 -10.54 -12.05 -17.41
CA GLN A 27 -11.63 -12.47 -18.28
C GLN A 27 -12.88 -12.84 -17.48
N ARG A 28 -12.71 -13.58 -16.38
CA ARG A 28 -13.80 -13.90 -15.44
C ARG A 28 -14.43 -12.63 -14.88
N ASN A 29 -13.60 -11.72 -14.40
CA ASN A 29 -14.08 -10.47 -13.78
C ASN A 29 -14.82 -9.57 -14.78
N ALA A 30 -14.39 -9.51 -16.03
CA ALA A 30 -15.06 -8.74 -17.08
C ALA A 30 -16.47 -9.30 -17.43
N ALA A 31 -16.73 -10.58 -17.18
CA ALA A 31 -18.01 -11.23 -17.47
C ALA A 31 -18.91 -11.35 -16.23
N ALA A 32 -18.38 -11.17 -15.03
CA ALA A 32 -19.10 -11.39 -13.77
C ALA A 32 -19.82 -10.11 -13.29
N SER A 33 -20.94 -10.30 -12.62
CA SER A 33 -21.60 -9.21 -11.90
C SER A 33 -20.85 -8.83 -10.62
N ALA A 34 -21.05 -7.61 -10.13
CA ALA A 34 -20.47 -7.13 -8.89
C ALA A 34 -20.72 -8.06 -7.69
N ARG A 35 -21.91 -8.63 -7.62
CA ARG A 35 -22.28 -9.55 -6.55
C ARG A 35 -21.53 -10.88 -6.62
N GLU A 36 -21.21 -11.33 -7.83
CA GLU A 36 -20.40 -12.54 -8.05
C GLU A 36 -18.92 -12.29 -7.72
N LEU A 37 -18.42 -11.09 -8.03
CA LEU A 37 -17.04 -10.70 -7.74
C LEU A 37 -16.78 -10.51 -6.24
N ASP A 38 -17.65 -9.77 -5.57
CA ASP A 38 -17.48 -9.46 -4.15
C ASP A 38 -17.92 -10.60 -3.21
N GLY A 39 -18.77 -11.50 -3.70
CA GLY A 39 -19.54 -12.41 -2.86
C GLY A 39 -20.65 -11.69 -2.06
N ALA A 40 -21.65 -12.42 -1.62
CA ALA A 40 -22.88 -11.83 -1.08
C ALA A 40 -22.64 -10.90 0.14
N VAL A 41 -21.75 -11.27 1.07
CA VAL A 41 -21.50 -10.51 2.30
C VAL A 41 -20.76 -9.20 2.02
N HIS A 42 -19.72 -9.24 1.20
CA HIS A 42 -18.95 -8.04 0.84
C HIS A 42 -19.77 -7.10 -0.03
N PHE A 43 -20.53 -7.63 -0.97
CA PHE A 43 -21.45 -6.88 -1.81
C PHE A 43 -22.46 -6.07 -0.99
N GLU A 44 -23.18 -6.70 -0.04
CA GLU A 44 -24.17 -5.99 0.79
C GLU A 44 -23.51 -4.94 1.70
N ARG A 45 -22.34 -5.19 2.24
CA ARG A 45 -21.59 -4.20 3.04
C ARG A 45 -21.16 -3.01 2.20
N ARG A 46 -20.64 -3.26 1.01
CA ARG A 46 -20.22 -2.23 0.06
C ARG A 46 -21.41 -1.41 -0.42
N ARG A 47 -22.53 -2.06 -0.72
CA ARG A 47 -23.79 -1.41 -1.06
C ARG A 47 -24.29 -0.50 0.06
N ALA A 48 -24.26 -0.96 1.32
CA ALA A 48 -24.64 -0.16 2.48
C ALA A 48 -23.71 1.06 2.67
N MET A 49 -22.40 0.90 2.48
CA MET A 49 -21.43 1.99 2.57
C MET A 49 -21.64 3.03 1.47
N LEU A 50 -21.85 2.61 0.23
CA LEU A 50 -22.13 3.52 -0.90
C LEU A 50 -23.48 4.24 -0.74
N SER A 51 -24.52 3.56 -0.24
CA SER A 51 -25.82 4.19 0.01
C SER A 51 -25.78 5.22 1.14
N ALA A 52 -24.90 5.06 2.13
CA ALA A 52 -24.72 6.04 3.19
C ALA A 52 -24.04 7.33 2.72
N THR A 53 -23.29 7.27 1.62
CA THR A 53 -22.54 8.40 1.06
C THR A 53 -23.16 8.99 -0.19
N ALA A 54 -24.00 8.26 -0.92
CA ALA A 54 -24.61 8.68 -2.17
C ALA A 54 -25.89 9.51 -1.94
N ARG A 55 -26.02 10.62 -2.67
CA ARG A 55 -27.28 11.38 -2.77
C ARG A 55 -28.28 10.75 -3.75
N GLU A 56 -27.87 9.76 -4.50
CA GLU A 56 -28.65 9.00 -5.49
C GLU A 56 -28.96 7.60 -4.96
N SER A 57 -29.85 6.85 -5.66
CA SER A 57 -30.12 5.47 -5.26
C SER A 57 -28.85 4.61 -5.26
N ALA A 58 -28.71 3.73 -4.28
CA ALA A 58 -27.54 2.88 -4.12
C ALA A 58 -27.21 2.05 -5.39
N ASP A 59 -28.23 1.65 -6.12
CA ASP A 59 -28.07 0.84 -7.34
C ASP A 59 -27.44 1.63 -8.49
N LEU A 60 -27.84 2.91 -8.69
CA LEU A 60 -27.21 3.79 -9.69
C LEU A 60 -25.78 4.18 -9.31
N ALA A 61 -25.50 4.39 -8.01
CA ALA A 61 -24.16 4.63 -7.53
C ALA A 61 -23.27 3.39 -7.73
N PHE A 62 -23.84 2.20 -7.57
CA PHE A 62 -23.15 0.93 -7.73
C PHE A 62 -22.81 0.63 -9.19
N GLU A 63 -23.76 0.84 -10.12
CA GLU A 63 -23.52 0.69 -11.57
C GLU A 63 -22.47 1.65 -12.10
N ARG A 64 -22.37 2.87 -11.55
CA ARG A 64 -21.32 3.84 -11.87
C ARG A 64 -19.94 3.43 -11.36
N TYR A 65 -19.88 2.70 -10.24
CA TYR A 65 -18.60 2.28 -9.64
C TYR A 65 -18.01 1.02 -10.28
N ILE A 66 -18.81 0.20 -10.92
CA ILE A 66 -18.39 -1.09 -11.52
C ILE A 66 -18.26 -1.02 -13.05
N GLY A 67 -18.31 0.17 -13.60
CA GLY A 67 -18.13 0.38 -15.03
C GLY A 67 -16.76 0.95 -15.38
N THR A 68 -16.53 1.11 -16.67
CA THR A 68 -15.38 1.82 -17.26
C THR A 68 -15.39 3.34 -16.99
N ASN A 69 -16.22 3.81 -16.05
CA ASN A 69 -16.32 5.22 -15.70
C ASN A 69 -15.16 5.60 -14.77
N ASP A 70 -14.19 6.33 -15.29
CA ASP A 70 -13.02 6.85 -14.58
C ASP A 70 -13.25 8.25 -13.97
N LEU A 71 -14.51 8.73 -13.94
CA LEU A 71 -14.84 10.03 -13.36
C LEU A 71 -14.82 9.96 -11.82
N LEU A 72 -13.88 10.69 -11.24
CA LEU A 72 -13.74 10.86 -9.80
C LEU A 72 -14.06 12.30 -9.40
N PRO A 73 -14.60 12.54 -8.19
CA PRO A 73 -14.75 13.89 -7.66
C PRO A 73 -13.41 14.64 -7.64
N SER A 74 -13.39 15.92 -7.97
CA SER A 74 -12.16 16.72 -8.10
C SER A 74 -11.31 16.77 -6.82
N ASN A 75 -11.94 16.63 -5.64
CA ASN A 75 -11.23 16.54 -4.36
C ASN A 75 -10.34 15.30 -4.24
N TYR A 76 -10.54 14.28 -5.09
CA TYR A 76 -9.66 13.10 -5.17
C TYR A 76 -8.19 13.50 -5.42
N LEU A 77 -7.94 14.51 -6.28
CA LEU A 77 -6.59 14.97 -6.57
C LEU A 77 -5.91 15.55 -5.33
N LEU A 78 -6.62 16.39 -4.59
CA LEU A 78 -6.09 16.98 -3.36
C LEU A 78 -5.90 15.91 -2.26
N SER A 79 -6.90 15.06 -2.07
CA SER A 79 -6.83 13.95 -1.10
C SER A 79 -5.68 13.01 -1.46
N GLY A 80 -5.53 12.63 -2.72
CA GLY A 80 -4.43 11.79 -3.20
C GLY A 80 -3.06 12.41 -2.92
N TYR A 81 -2.89 13.70 -3.17
CA TYR A 81 -1.66 14.42 -2.86
C TYR A 81 -1.34 14.44 -1.36
N LEU A 82 -2.34 14.71 -0.51
CA LEU A 82 -2.16 14.73 0.95
C LEU A 82 -1.75 13.35 1.49
N HIS A 83 -2.38 12.28 1.00
CA HIS A 83 -2.03 10.91 1.36
C HIS A 83 -0.64 10.51 0.83
N ALA A 84 -0.29 10.94 -0.38
CA ALA A 84 1.01 10.67 -0.99
C ALA A 84 2.20 11.24 -0.19
N ARG A 85 1.98 12.26 0.64
CA ARG A 85 3.01 12.83 1.51
C ARG A 85 3.54 11.83 2.54
N SER A 86 2.69 10.94 3.04
CA SER A 86 3.07 9.90 4.00
C SER A 86 3.78 8.69 3.38
N VAL A 87 3.87 8.65 2.05
CA VAL A 87 4.61 7.63 1.29
C VAL A 87 6.01 8.13 1.01
N GLY A 88 7.02 7.33 1.37
CA GLY A 88 8.43 7.67 1.19
C GLY A 88 9.23 6.55 0.52
N ARG A 89 10.39 6.92 0.01
CA ARG A 89 11.38 5.98 -0.47
C ARG A 89 12.16 5.42 0.72
N VAL A 90 12.11 4.11 0.93
CA VAL A 90 12.99 3.42 1.87
C VAL A 90 14.35 3.27 1.21
N ARG A 91 15.42 3.65 1.92
CA ARG A 91 16.80 3.51 1.48
C ARG A 91 17.62 2.85 2.59
N TYR A 92 18.46 1.90 2.23
CA TYR A 92 19.45 1.32 3.14
C TYR A 92 20.65 0.77 2.37
N LEU A 93 21.76 0.55 3.07
CA LEU A 93 22.89 -0.20 2.56
C LEU A 93 22.74 -1.67 2.98
N ASP A 94 22.53 -2.55 2.02
CA ASP A 94 22.56 -4.00 2.25
C ASP A 94 23.99 -4.43 2.55
N LYS A 95 24.23 -4.90 3.77
CA LYS A 95 25.57 -5.31 4.24
C LYS A 95 26.07 -6.58 3.57
N THR A 96 25.16 -7.44 3.07
CA THR A 96 25.54 -8.67 2.39
C THR A 96 26.06 -8.39 0.99
N THR A 97 25.32 -7.59 0.23
CA THR A 97 25.67 -7.25 -1.15
C THR A 97 26.54 -6.01 -1.25
N ARG A 98 26.66 -5.22 -0.19
CA ARG A 98 27.32 -3.90 -0.14
C ARG A 98 26.79 -2.91 -1.17
N ARG A 99 25.50 -2.99 -1.47
CA ARG A 99 24.81 -2.11 -2.43
C ARG A 99 23.70 -1.34 -1.74
N ALA A 100 23.44 -0.14 -2.24
CA ALA A 100 22.24 0.60 -1.86
C ALA A 100 21.01 -0.16 -2.37
N ALA A 101 20.03 -0.34 -1.49
CA ALA A 101 18.75 -0.94 -1.79
C ALA A 101 17.63 0.09 -1.55
N TYR A 102 16.58 -0.02 -2.33
CA TYR A 102 15.45 0.90 -2.30
C TYR A 102 14.14 0.14 -2.31
N ALA A 103 13.16 0.72 -1.64
CA ALA A 103 11.80 0.21 -1.62
C ALA A 103 10.81 1.38 -1.42
N THR A 104 9.53 1.07 -1.37
CA THR A 104 8.49 1.99 -0.92
C THR A 104 8.07 1.65 0.49
N GLY A 105 7.88 2.65 1.33
CA GLY A 105 7.26 2.52 2.65
C GLY A 105 6.28 3.67 2.88
N PHE A 106 5.38 3.51 3.82
CA PHE A 106 4.44 4.57 4.19
C PHE A 106 4.13 4.55 5.67
N MET A 107 3.88 5.73 6.23
CA MET A 107 3.52 5.86 7.63
C MET A 107 2.09 5.38 7.86
N VAL A 108 1.89 4.53 8.87
CA VAL A 108 0.57 4.01 9.29
C VAL A 108 0.15 4.51 10.66
N THR A 109 1.10 5.07 11.41
CA THR A 109 0.91 5.85 12.63
C THR A 109 1.88 7.01 12.61
N PRO A 110 1.84 7.96 13.58
CA PRO A 110 2.84 9.02 13.67
C PRO A 110 4.30 8.54 13.81
N GLU A 111 4.51 7.27 14.16
CA GLU A 111 5.84 6.73 14.52
C GLU A 111 6.21 5.46 13.78
N LEU A 112 5.22 4.76 13.15
CA LEU A 112 5.45 3.47 12.51
C LEU A 112 5.28 3.56 10.98
N MET A 113 6.28 3.06 10.29
CA MET A 113 6.26 2.82 8.84
C MET A 113 5.88 1.37 8.57
N LEU A 114 5.07 1.16 7.52
CA LEU A 114 4.78 -0.14 6.93
C LEU A 114 5.51 -0.25 5.59
N THR A 115 6.16 -1.39 5.37
CA THR A 115 6.77 -1.82 4.11
C THR A 115 6.65 -3.34 3.96
N ASN A 116 7.23 -3.92 2.93
CA ASN A 116 7.20 -5.35 2.71
C ASN A 116 8.25 -6.08 3.57
N HIS A 117 7.97 -7.35 3.94
CA HIS A 117 8.93 -8.19 4.65
C HIS A 117 10.20 -8.46 3.83
N HIS A 118 10.06 -8.69 2.52
CA HIS A 118 11.22 -8.95 1.66
C HIS A 118 12.21 -7.77 1.59
N VAL A 119 11.81 -6.55 1.98
CA VAL A 119 12.70 -5.38 2.12
C VAL A 119 13.62 -5.56 3.33
N PHE A 120 13.05 -6.07 4.44
CA PHE A 120 13.76 -6.37 5.68
C PHE A 120 13.41 -7.79 6.14
N PRO A 121 14.04 -8.83 5.56
CA PRO A 121 13.75 -10.23 5.87
C PRO A 121 14.40 -10.67 7.19
N VAL A 122 14.07 -9.97 8.27
CA VAL A 122 14.65 -10.09 9.60
C VAL A 122 13.55 -10.08 10.66
N ALA A 123 13.80 -10.71 11.81
CA ALA A 123 12.82 -10.81 12.89
C ALA A 123 13.16 -9.95 14.12
N THR A 124 14.42 -9.54 14.27
CA THR A 124 14.93 -8.82 15.43
C THR A 124 15.72 -7.58 15.05
N ALA A 125 15.85 -6.63 15.97
CA ALA A 125 16.68 -5.43 15.77
C ALA A 125 18.17 -5.80 15.56
N ALA A 126 18.66 -6.84 16.22
CA ALA A 126 20.03 -7.32 16.03
C ALA A 126 20.25 -7.86 14.61
N GLU A 127 19.31 -8.63 14.08
CA GLU A 127 19.34 -9.10 12.68
C GLU A 127 19.22 -7.93 11.71
N PHE A 128 18.34 -6.95 12.00
CA PHE A 128 18.23 -5.73 11.20
C PHE A 128 19.57 -5.00 11.15
N ALA A 129 20.21 -4.79 12.29
CA ALA A 129 21.53 -4.14 12.36
C ALA A 129 22.63 -4.94 11.65
N ALA A 130 22.52 -6.27 11.57
CA ALA A 130 23.42 -7.11 10.80
C ALA A 130 23.14 -7.05 9.27
N PHE A 131 21.90 -6.85 8.88
CA PHE A 131 21.45 -6.86 7.49
C PHE A 131 21.55 -5.50 6.80
N ALA A 132 21.08 -4.43 7.44
CA ALA A 132 20.98 -3.09 6.88
C ALA A 132 21.82 -2.07 7.64
N ASP A 133 22.37 -1.11 6.92
CA ASP A 133 23.03 0.07 7.46
C ASP A 133 22.45 1.32 6.85
N ASP A 134 22.56 2.45 7.57
CA ASP A 134 22.06 3.76 7.13
C ASP A 134 20.61 3.72 6.61
N ALA A 135 19.78 2.88 7.26
CA ALA A 135 18.39 2.69 6.85
C ALA A 135 17.54 3.90 7.21
N ALA A 136 16.87 4.47 6.21
CA ALA A 136 16.02 5.64 6.35
C ALA A 136 14.82 5.59 5.42
N ILE A 137 13.74 6.29 5.78
CA ILE A 137 12.66 6.65 4.87
C ILE A 137 12.83 8.11 4.44
N GLU A 138 12.75 8.35 3.14
CA GLU A 138 12.93 9.66 2.49
C GLU A 138 11.61 10.16 1.95
N PHE A 139 11.07 11.23 2.51
CA PHE A 139 9.84 11.88 2.06
C PHE A 139 10.13 13.04 1.10
N GLY A 140 9.20 13.31 0.17
CA GLY A 140 9.35 14.39 -0.79
C GLY A 140 10.40 14.12 -1.88
N TYR A 141 10.86 12.86 -2.05
CA TYR A 141 11.69 12.50 -3.19
C TYR A 141 10.83 12.41 -4.46
N GLU A 142 10.53 13.56 -5.03
CA GLU A 142 9.60 13.74 -6.14
C GLU A 142 9.92 15.01 -6.93
N TYR A 143 9.21 15.23 -8.03
CA TYR A 143 9.29 16.48 -8.80
C TYR A 143 8.23 17.47 -8.33
N ASP A 144 8.58 18.77 -8.33
CA ASP A 144 7.62 19.85 -8.13
C ASP A 144 6.80 20.10 -9.42
N VAL A 145 5.84 21.02 -9.34
CA VAL A 145 4.98 21.40 -10.48
C VAL A 145 5.74 22.00 -11.67
N LEU A 146 6.99 22.40 -11.48
CA LEU A 146 7.87 22.94 -12.53
C LEU A 146 8.84 21.86 -13.06
N GLY A 147 8.70 20.61 -12.64
CA GLY A 147 9.56 19.50 -13.03
C GLY A 147 10.96 19.52 -12.38
N ARG A 148 11.15 20.26 -11.30
CA ARG A 148 12.42 20.27 -10.56
C ARG A 148 12.35 19.22 -9.45
N ARG A 149 13.41 18.42 -9.31
CA ARG A 149 13.50 17.45 -8.24
C ARG A 149 13.63 18.17 -6.90
N LEU A 150 12.79 17.76 -5.94
CA LEU A 150 12.86 18.24 -4.58
C LEU A 150 13.95 17.51 -3.78
N GLU A 151 14.51 18.19 -2.78
CA GLU A 151 15.42 17.57 -1.82
C GLU A 151 14.60 16.76 -0.78
N PRO A 152 14.87 15.46 -0.63
CA PRO A 152 14.12 14.63 0.28
C PRO A 152 14.42 14.94 1.75
N VAL A 153 13.44 14.70 2.59
CA VAL A 153 13.58 14.73 4.06
C VAL A 153 13.73 13.29 4.54
N ALA A 154 14.93 12.94 5.01
CA ALA A 154 15.27 11.60 5.45
C ALA A 154 15.09 11.43 6.97
N HIS A 155 14.34 10.40 7.38
CA HIS A 155 14.20 9.98 8.76
C HIS A 155 14.80 8.58 8.94
N ALA A 156 15.70 8.43 9.91
CA ALA A 156 16.31 7.14 10.18
C ALA A 156 15.28 6.14 10.72
N LEU A 157 15.39 4.87 10.34
CA LEU A 157 14.59 3.80 10.93
C LEU A 157 15.11 3.47 12.33
N ASP A 158 14.23 3.00 13.20
CA ASP A 158 14.50 2.74 14.61
C ASP A 158 14.00 1.35 15.03
N PRO A 159 14.59 0.28 14.49
CA PRO A 159 14.17 -1.09 14.79
C PRO A 159 14.33 -1.47 16.27
N GLU A 160 15.19 -0.76 17.03
CA GLU A 160 15.35 -0.97 18.48
C GLU A 160 14.10 -0.52 19.25
N THR A 161 13.43 0.53 18.81
CA THR A 161 12.17 1.00 19.40
C THR A 161 11.02 0.08 19.02
N PHE A 162 10.91 -0.29 17.75
CA PHE A 162 9.89 -1.22 17.28
C PHE A 162 10.27 -1.84 15.93
N LEU A 163 10.18 -3.17 15.88
CA LEU A 163 10.26 -3.97 14.66
C LEU A 163 9.30 -5.14 14.77
N HIS A 164 8.42 -5.28 13.80
CA HIS A 164 7.59 -6.47 13.66
C HIS A 164 7.52 -6.85 12.19
N THR A 165 7.88 -8.09 11.88
CA THR A 165 7.85 -8.61 10.50
C THR A 165 6.99 -9.86 10.43
N TYR A 166 6.35 -10.04 9.29
CA TYR A 166 5.47 -11.17 9.07
C TYR A 166 5.59 -11.66 7.62
N ALA A 167 6.39 -12.71 7.43
CA ALA A 167 6.76 -13.23 6.12
C ALA A 167 5.56 -13.70 5.27
N ALA A 168 4.59 -14.38 5.89
CA ALA A 168 3.44 -14.92 5.18
C ALA A 168 2.50 -13.85 4.57
N LEU A 169 2.54 -12.61 5.07
CA LEU A 169 1.83 -11.48 4.49
C LEU A 169 2.77 -10.47 3.81
N ASP A 170 4.03 -10.81 3.67
CA ASP A 170 5.07 -9.92 3.16
C ASP A 170 5.02 -8.52 3.81
N LEU A 171 4.93 -8.47 5.15
CA LEU A 171 4.70 -7.25 5.92
C LEU A 171 5.85 -7.00 6.89
N ALA A 172 6.30 -5.75 6.96
CA ALA A 172 7.22 -5.26 7.98
C ALA A 172 6.74 -3.90 8.53
N LEU A 173 6.66 -3.80 9.85
CA LEU A 173 6.41 -2.56 10.59
C LEU A 173 7.67 -2.18 11.33
N VAL A 174 8.15 -0.95 11.13
CA VAL A 174 9.38 -0.43 11.72
C VAL A 174 9.13 0.95 12.30
N ALA A 175 9.64 1.23 13.50
CA ALA A 175 9.61 2.58 14.04
C ALA A 175 10.56 3.51 13.24
N VAL A 176 10.19 4.79 13.21
CA VAL A 176 10.92 5.85 12.51
C VAL A 176 11.28 6.96 13.49
N LYS A 177 12.51 7.44 13.44
CA LYS A 177 12.95 8.55 14.31
C LYS A 177 12.09 9.81 14.10
N PRO A 178 11.66 10.48 15.19
CA PRO A 178 10.73 11.61 15.10
C PRO A 178 11.33 12.86 14.47
N ARG A 179 12.67 12.94 14.43
CA ARG A 179 13.41 14.00 13.74
C ARG A 179 14.13 13.44 12.53
N ASP A 180 14.21 14.24 11.48
CA ASP A 180 15.02 13.91 10.31
C ASP A 180 16.52 13.84 10.67
N VAL A 181 17.33 13.33 9.78
CA VAL A 181 18.78 13.17 10.00
C VAL A 181 19.50 14.50 10.23
N SER A 182 18.92 15.63 9.82
CA SER A 182 19.44 16.97 10.11
C SER A 182 18.96 17.53 11.48
N GLY A 183 17.99 16.89 12.12
CA GLY A 183 17.34 17.34 13.37
C GLY A 183 16.33 18.48 13.20
N GLN A 184 16.09 18.97 11.99
CA GLN A 184 15.30 20.18 11.74
C GLN A 184 13.82 19.88 11.47
N ARG A 185 13.50 18.82 10.73
CA ARG A 185 12.14 18.49 10.31
C ARG A 185 11.53 17.45 11.23
N ARG A 186 10.22 17.52 11.41
CA ARG A 186 9.46 16.56 12.23
C ARG A 186 8.82 15.49 11.33
N LEU A 187 8.83 14.25 11.79
CA LEU A 187 8.14 13.14 11.12
C LEU A 187 6.62 13.41 11.02
N SER A 188 6.03 14.01 12.06
CA SER A 188 4.61 14.37 12.08
C SER A 188 4.16 15.27 10.93
N ASP A 189 5.09 16.02 10.31
CA ASP A 189 4.78 16.90 9.18
C ASP A 189 4.45 16.10 7.90
N GLN A 190 4.79 14.81 7.84
CA GLN A 190 4.52 13.94 6.71
C GLN A 190 3.11 13.35 6.74
N GLY A 191 2.49 13.29 7.93
CA GLY A 191 1.21 12.61 8.13
C GLY A 191 1.35 11.08 8.12
N TYR A 192 0.21 10.40 8.17
CA TYR A 192 0.15 8.94 8.13
C TYR A 192 -1.20 8.46 7.57
N LEU A 193 -1.23 7.22 7.07
CA LEU A 193 -2.43 6.56 6.57
C LEU A 193 -3.00 5.66 7.67
N VAL A 194 -4.22 5.93 8.08
CA VAL A 194 -4.91 5.07 9.06
C VAL A 194 -5.24 3.74 8.41
N LEU A 195 -4.74 2.65 9.01
CA LEU A 195 -5.15 1.30 8.60
C LEU A 195 -6.59 1.06 9.06
N ASP A 196 -7.48 0.95 8.10
CA ASP A 196 -8.89 0.70 8.36
C ASP A 196 -9.28 -0.69 7.84
N GLY A 197 -9.59 -1.60 8.75
CA GLY A 197 -10.00 -2.98 8.48
C GLY A 197 -11.47 -3.14 8.09
N THR A 198 -12.19 -2.05 7.79
CA THR A 198 -13.59 -2.15 7.36
C THR A 198 -13.68 -2.88 6.03
N LEU A 199 -14.50 -3.92 5.97
CA LEU A 199 -14.74 -4.69 4.75
C LEU A 199 -15.61 -3.91 3.75
N GLY A 200 -15.44 -4.19 2.46
CA GLY A 200 -16.28 -3.66 1.38
C GLY A 200 -15.81 -2.32 0.78
N LYS A 201 -14.57 -1.88 1.07
CA LYS A 201 -14.02 -0.64 0.48
C LYS A 201 -13.63 -0.79 -0.97
N ALA A 202 -13.10 -1.96 -1.33
CA ALA A 202 -12.66 -2.28 -2.68
C ALA A 202 -12.98 -3.74 -2.99
N GLY A 203 -13.32 -4.04 -4.22
CA GLY A 203 -13.65 -5.37 -4.68
C GLY A 203 -12.87 -5.75 -5.94
N ALA A 204 -12.93 -7.02 -6.32
CA ALA A 204 -12.41 -7.46 -7.59
C ALA A 204 -13.09 -6.69 -8.73
N GLY A 205 -12.29 -6.22 -9.70
CA GLY A 205 -12.76 -5.36 -10.79
C GLY A 205 -12.60 -3.85 -10.55
N ASP A 206 -12.43 -3.40 -9.30
CA ASP A 206 -12.14 -1.98 -9.01
C ASP A 206 -10.71 -1.61 -9.43
N TYR A 207 -10.49 -0.31 -9.61
CA TYR A 207 -9.17 0.24 -9.88
C TYR A 207 -8.58 0.86 -8.60
N ALA A 208 -7.33 0.52 -8.33
CA ALA A 208 -6.56 1.11 -7.24
C ALA A 208 -5.62 2.19 -7.75
N THR A 209 -5.44 3.26 -6.98
CA THR A 209 -4.35 4.22 -7.21
C THR A 209 -3.20 3.86 -6.31
N ILE A 210 -2.01 3.68 -6.88
CA ILE A 210 -0.82 3.26 -6.16
C ILE A 210 0.21 4.39 -6.19
N VAL A 211 0.68 4.79 -5.00
CA VAL A 211 1.78 5.74 -4.85
C VAL A 211 3.02 4.96 -4.45
N GLN A 212 4.10 5.09 -5.22
CA GLN A 212 5.30 4.27 -5.02
C GLN A 212 6.58 4.95 -5.50
N HIS A 213 7.73 4.34 -5.17
CA HIS A 213 9.07 4.68 -5.65
C HIS A 213 9.65 3.51 -6.47
N PRO A 214 9.22 3.32 -7.72
CA PRO A 214 9.65 2.18 -8.53
C PRO A 214 11.16 2.27 -8.78
N ASP A 215 11.87 1.16 -8.54
CA ASP A 215 13.34 1.06 -8.67
C ASP A 215 14.11 2.14 -7.88
N GLY A 216 13.53 2.64 -6.79
CA GLY A 216 14.11 3.74 -6.01
C GLY A 216 14.11 5.10 -6.69
N ARG A 217 13.36 5.26 -7.78
CA ARG A 217 13.20 6.53 -8.48
C ARG A 217 12.30 7.50 -7.69
N GLU A 218 12.16 8.69 -8.23
CA GLU A 218 11.23 9.71 -7.72
C GLU A 218 9.81 9.13 -7.61
N LYS A 219 9.04 9.64 -6.65
CA LYS A 219 7.67 9.22 -6.39
C LYS A 219 6.84 9.24 -7.66
N GLN A 220 6.14 8.15 -7.91
CA GLN A 220 5.22 8.01 -9.04
C GLN A 220 3.85 7.56 -8.56
N VAL A 221 2.84 7.89 -9.36
CA VAL A 221 1.46 7.49 -9.13
C VAL A 221 1.00 6.64 -10.29
N ALA A 222 0.63 5.39 -10.03
CA ALA A 222 0.00 4.52 -10.99
C ALA A 222 -1.52 4.71 -10.90
N LEU A 223 -2.13 5.24 -11.97
CA LEU A 223 -3.57 5.58 -12.05
C LEU A 223 -4.35 4.65 -12.97
N ARG A 224 -3.66 3.87 -13.80
CA ARG A 224 -4.29 3.07 -14.87
C ARG A 224 -3.78 1.64 -14.83
N ASN A 225 -4.64 0.72 -15.28
CA ASN A 225 -4.34 -0.72 -15.36
C ASN A 225 -4.05 -1.39 -14.01
N ASN A 226 -4.43 -0.77 -12.90
CA ASN A 226 -4.25 -1.27 -11.55
C ASN A 226 -5.57 -1.88 -11.04
N GLN A 227 -6.12 -2.83 -11.81
CA GLN A 227 -7.35 -3.49 -11.44
C GLN A 227 -7.10 -4.52 -10.35
N ILE A 228 -7.93 -4.51 -9.31
CA ILE A 228 -7.96 -5.56 -8.31
C ILE A 228 -8.51 -6.81 -8.98
N VAL A 229 -7.68 -7.83 -9.14
CA VAL A 229 -8.09 -9.08 -9.82
C VAL A 229 -8.65 -10.11 -8.86
N ASP A 230 -8.24 -10.06 -7.60
CA ASP A 230 -8.76 -10.90 -6.52
C ASP A 230 -8.76 -10.13 -5.20
N ASN A 231 -9.77 -10.39 -4.39
CA ASN A 231 -9.99 -9.79 -3.08
C ASN A 231 -10.24 -10.89 -2.03
N SER A 232 -9.76 -12.10 -2.29
CA SER A 232 -9.86 -13.21 -1.35
C SER A 232 -9.03 -12.93 -0.11
N LEU A 233 -9.64 -13.04 1.06
CA LEU A 233 -8.91 -12.91 2.32
C LEU A 233 -7.82 -13.98 2.40
N PRO A 234 -6.66 -13.62 2.98
CA PRO A 234 -6.31 -12.39 3.70
C PRO A 234 -5.61 -11.32 2.86
N LEU A 235 -5.35 -11.54 1.59
CA LEU A 235 -4.61 -10.63 0.71
C LEU A 235 -5.44 -10.27 -0.51
N SER A 236 -5.29 -9.05 -0.99
CA SER A 236 -5.81 -8.61 -2.29
C SER A 236 -4.70 -8.66 -3.32
N LEU A 237 -4.99 -9.22 -4.50
CA LEU A 237 -4.07 -9.20 -5.62
C LEU A 237 -4.42 -8.03 -6.54
N ILE A 238 -3.45 -7.12 -6.72
CA ILE A 238 -3.54 -6.01 -7.65
C ILE A 238 -2.57 -6.28 -8.79
N HIS A 239 -3.07 -6.23 -10.02
CA HIS A 239 -2.20 -6.27 -11.19
C HIS A 239 -1.75 -4.86 -11.56
N ILE A 240 -0.46 -4.65 -11.63
CA ILE A 240 0.20 -3.41 -12.05
C ILE A 240 0.80 -3.61 -13.45
#